data_601f88b248bb2c03b081584731fed2b3
#
_entry.id   601f88b248bb2c03b081584731fed2b3
#
_cell.length_a   1.000
_cell.length_b   1.000
_cell.length_c   1.000
_cell.angle_alpha   90.00
_cell.angle_beta   90.00
_cell.angle_gamma   90.00
#
_symmetry.space_group_name_H-M   'P 1'
#
loop_
_entity.id
_entity.type
_entity.pdbx_description
1 polymer ?
#
loop_
_entity_poly.entity_id
_entity_poly.type
_entity_poly.pdbx_seq_one_letter_code
_entity_poly.pdbx_strand_id
1 'polypeptide(L)'
;PWLRPWTETPAMQRLKEIGMNCGLEYTRYPIYRHLTKPYSRYEHSVGTALIVWHFTQDQAQTIAALLHDLSTPVFAHVIDFLNEDHLTQESTEGPTRLLIEQSPELRQLLKESGLSVGQVCDYHQYPIADNDSPQLSADRLEYTLGNALAFQAYPLDRLRAIYADLIVAHDEHGQPELVFRSFGRAREFARLALINSWIYVADEDRYAMQRLADLIRSALHRRVLTLEDLMTSEPQVIAKLKQEAPSAQAWDA
;
A
#
# COMPACT_ATOMS: atom_id res chain seq x y z
N PRO A 1 -1.97 -21.84 1.43
CA PRO A 1 -2.83 -22.31 2.56
C PRO A 1 -2.38 -21.78 3.91
N TRP A 2 -1.08 -21.82 4.23
CA TRP A 2 -0.52 -21.41 5.54
C TRP A 2 -0.64 -19.90 5.81
N LEU A 3 -0.63 -19.05 4.79
CA LEU A 3 -0.75 -17.58 4.89
C LEU A 3 -2.18 -17.15 5.24
N ARG A 4 -3.18 -17.99 4.95
CA ARG A 4 -4.59 -17.64 5.09
C ARG A 4 -5.00 -17.18 6.50
N PRO A 5 -4.60 -17.84 7.61
CA PRO A 5 -4.93 -17.35 8.96
C PRO A 5 -4.47 -15.91 9.23
N TRP A 6 -3.31 -15.52 8.69
CA TRP A 6 -2.78 -14.16 8.81
C TRP A 6 -3.63 -13.14 8.09
N THR A 7 -4.07 -13.48 6.86
CA THR A 7 -4.90 -12.58 6.05
C THR A 7 -6.32 -12.42 6.62
N GLU A 8 -6.81 -13.37 7.43
CA GLU A 8 -8.14 -13.35 8.05
C GLU A 8 -8.18 -12.60 9.39
N THR A 9 -7.06 -12.11 9.90
CA THR A 9 -7.04 -11.32 11.15
C THR A 9 -7.83 -10.01 10.98
N PRO A 10 -8.50 -9.51 12.04
CA PRO A 10 -9.25 -8.23 11.97
C PRO A 10 -8.40 -7.07 11.47
N ALA A 11 -7.13 -7.00 11.89
CA ALA A 11 -6.20 -5.97 11.47
C ALA A 11 -5.96 -5.98 9.96
N MET A 12 -5.75 -7.15 9.35
CA MET A 12 -5.61 -7.28 7.89
C MET A 12 -6.94 -7.02 7.17
N GLN A 13 -8.07 -7.51 7.72
CA GLN A 13 -9.38 -7.31 7.10
C GLN A 13 -9.77 -5.84 7.00
N ARG A 14 -9.32 -4.98 7.94
CA ARG A 14 -9.49 -3.55 7.89
C ARG A 14 -8.96 -2.95 6.58
N LEU A 15 -7.82 -3.44 6.09
CA LEU A 15 -7.15 -2.93 4.89
C LEU A 15 -7.98 -3.09 3.61
N LYS A 16 -9.01 -3.93 3.60
CA LYS A 16 -9.97 -4.05 2.48
C LYS A 16 -10.78 -2.78 2.25
N GLU A 17 -10.93 -1.98 3.29
CA GLU A 17 -11.68 -0.72 3.28
C GLU A 17 -10.75 0.50 3.24
N ILE A 18 -9.48 0.31 2.88
CA ILE A 18 -8.49 1.37 2.64
C ILE A 18 -8.04 1.28 1.19
N GLY A 19 -8.35 2.30 0.41
CA GLY A 19 -8.03 2.37 -1.01
C GLY A 19 -6.51 2.52 -1.26
N MET A 20 -6.07 2.03 -2.41
CA MET A 20 -4.65 2.10 -2.80
C MET A 20 -4.24 3.50 -3.28
N ASN A 21 -5.21 4.35 -3.67
CA ASN A 21 -4.94 5.63 -4.31
C ASN A 21 -5.26 6.85 -3.40
N CYS A 22 -5.11 6.69 -2.10
CA CYS A 22 -5.17 7.83 -1.14
C CYS A 22 -6.47 8.65 -1.21
N GLY A 23 -7.62 7.99 -1.47
CA GLY A 23 -8.92 8.65 -1.61
C GLY A 23 -9.18 9.27 -2.98
N LEU A 24 -8.25 9.20 -3.92
CA LEU A 24 -8.41 9.72 -5.28
C LEU A 24 -9.47 8.96 -6.08
N GLU A 25 -9.79 7.73 -5.67
CA GLU A 25 -10.90 6.92 -6.19
C GLU A 25 -12.26 7.61 -6.05
N TYR A 26 -12.40 8.48 -5.06
CA TYR A 26 -13.63 9.23 -4.81
C TYR A 26 -13.74 10.52 -5.63
N THR A 27 -12.67 10.90 -6.36
CA THR A 27 -12.65 12.11 -7.18
C THR A 27 -13.29 11.91 -8.56
N ARG A 28 -13.49 13.02 -9.26
CA ARG A 28 -13.93 13.00 -10.67
C ARG A 28 -12.76 12.96 -11.65
N TYR A 29 -11.54 12.76 -11.18
CA TYR A 29 -10.36 12.70 -12.04
C TYR A 29 -10.46 11.52 -13.01
N PRO A 30 -10.35 11.76 -14.33
CA PRO A 30 -10.71 10.76 -15.34
C PRO A 30 -9.96 9.44 -15.21
N ILE A 31 -8.71 9.45 -14.76
CA ILE A 31 -7.88 8.25 -14.66
C ILE A 31 -8.46 7.23 -13.66
N TYR A 32 -9.09 7.70 -12.57
CA TYR A 32 -9.68 6.85 -11.55
C TYR A 32 -11.12 6.41 -11.86
N ARG A 33 -11.78 7.03 -12.86
CA ARG A 33 -13.14 6.65 -13.29
C ARG A 33 -13.21 5.29 -13.96
N HIS A 34 -12.08 4.78 -14.42
CA HIS A 34 -11.99 3.51 -15.14
C HIS A 34 -11.45 2.36 -14.26
N LEU A 35 -11.40 2.53 -12.95
CA LEU A 35 -11.10 1.44 -12.05
C LEU A 35 -12.09 0.30 -12.27
N THR A 36 -11.64 -0.75 -12.94
CA THR A 36 -12.47 -1.92 -13.27
C THR A 36 -12.69 -2.83 -12.08
N LYS A 37 -11.85 -2.69 -11.04
CA LYS A 37 -11.93 -3.45 -9.79
C LYS A 37 -11.44 -2.57 -8.64
N PRO A 38 -12.07 -2.70 -7.45
CA PRO A 38 -11.49 -2.17 -6.23
C PRO A 38 -10.07 -2.72 -6.05
N TYR A 39 -9.13 -1.86 -5.71
CA TYR A 39 -7.76 -2.21 -5.38
C TYR A 39 -7.42 -1.55 -4.06
N SER A 40 -7.34 -2.36 -3.02
CA SER A 40 -7.16 -1.91 -1.65
C SER A 40 -5.77 -2.25 -1.13
N ARG A 41 -5.41 -1.67 0.01
CA ARG A 41 -4.18 -2.02 0.74
C ARG A 41 -4.13 -3.51 1.11
N TYR A 42 -5.28 -4.17 1.25
CA TYR A 42 -5.34 -5.61 1.47
C TYR A 42 -4.83 -6.41 0.26
N GLU A 43 -5.36 -6.12 -0.96
CA GLU A 43 -4.92 -6.80 -2.18
C GLU A 43 -3.44 -6.57 -2.42
N HIS A 44 -2.97 -5.33 -2.21
CA HIS A 44 -1.56 -4.97 -2.32
C HIS A 44 -0.68 -5.76 -1.33
N SER A 45 -0.99 -5.74 -0.04
CA SER A 45 -0.24 -6.46 1.00
C SER A 45 -0.18 -7.98 0.73
N VAL A 46 -1.31 -8.57 0.32
CA VAL A 46 -1.35 -10.00 -0.05
C VAL A 46 -0.52 -10.25 -1.30
N GLY A 47 -0.61 -9.39 -2.31
CA GLY A 47 0.17 -9.50 -3.55
C GLY A 47 1.67 -9.44 -3.28
N THR A 48 2.12 -8.44 -2.49
CA THR A 48 3.52 -8.28 -2.07
C THR A 48 4.03 -9.51 -1.31
N ALA A 49 3.26 -10.02 -0.36
CA ALA A 49 3.60 -11.24 0.37
C ALA A 49 3.72 -12.48 -0.53
N LEU A 50 2.83 -12.63 -1.52
CA LEU A 50 2.88 -13.74 -2.48
C LEU A 50 4.09 -13.64 -3.41
N ILE A 51 4.51 -12.45 -3.79
CA ILE A 51 5.74 -12.20 -4.57
C ILE A 51 6.95 -12.59 -3.72
N VAL A 52 7.05 -12.11 -2.49
CA VAL A 52 8.15 -12.47 -1.57
C VAL A 52 8.22 -13.99 -1.39
N TRP A 53 7.07 -14.64 -1.11
CA TRP A 53 7.02 -16.10 -0.99
C TRP A 53 7.49 -16.82 -2.26
N HIS A 54 7.08 -16.35 -3.43
CA HIS A 54 7.48 -16.95 -4.71
C HIS A 54 9.00 -17.00 -4.88
N PHE A 55 9.68 -15.90 -4.55
CA PHE A 55 11.10 -15.75 -4.81
C PHE A 55 12.02 -16.21 -3.65
N THR A 56 11.52 -16.20 -2.41
CA THR A 56 12.37 -16.51 -1.24
C THR A 56 12.03 -17.80 -0.54
N GLN A 57 10.77 -18.25 -0.56
CA GLN A 57 10.24 -19.33 0.26
C GLN A 57 10.50 -19.13 1.77
N ASP A 58 10.74 -17.88 2.20
CA ASP A 58 11.02 -17.50 3.57
C ASP A 58 9.75 -17.00 4.24
N GLN A 59 9.39 -17.61 5.37
CA GLN A 59 8.15 -17.31 6.07
C GLN A 59 8.21 -15.95 6.77
N ALA A 60 9.34 -15.58 7.38
CA ALA A 60 9.48 -14.33 8.10
C ALA A 60 9.38 -13.13 7.14
N GLN A 61 10.12 -13.18 6.02
CA GLN A 61 10.04 -12.16 4.97
C GLN A 61 8.64 -12.02 4.39
N THR A 62 7.97 -13.17 4.14
CA THR A 62 6.60 -13.18 3.60
C THR A 62 5.60 -12.52 4.54
N ILE A 63 5.71 -12.81 5.84
CA ILE A 63 4.81 -12.21 6.84
C ILE A 63 5.15 -10.73 7.05
N ALA A 64 6.42 -10.34 7.06
CA ALA A 64 6.81 -8.94 7.09
C ALA A 64 6.20 -8.17 5.92
N ALA A 65 6.31 -8.71 4.70
CA ALA A 65 5.70 -8.14 3.51
C ALA A 65 4.15 -8.13 3.55
N LEU A 66 3.51 -9.10 4.22
CA LEU A 66 2.06 -9.08 4.41
C LEU A 66 1.61 -7.96 5.36
N LEU A 67 2.39 -7.69 6.41
CA LEU A 67 2.01 -6.79 7.49
C LEU A 67 2.53 -5.35 7.32
N HIS A 68 3.26 -5.04 6.23
CA HIS A 68 3.93 -3.74 6.06
C HIS A 68 2.95 -2.57 6.10
N ASP A 69 1.77 -2.72 5.50
CA ASP A 69 0.71 -1.71 5.43
C ASP A 69 -0.28 -1.75 6.63
N LEU A 70 -0.03 -2.59 7.64
CA LEU A 70 -0.96 -2.79 8.75
C LEU A 70 -1.32 -1.49 9.49
N SER A 71 -0.40 -0.55 9.56
CA SER A 71 -0.55 0.74 10.21
C SER A 71 -1.04 1.85 9.27
N THR A 72 -1.28 1.56 8.00
CA THR A 72 -1.74 2.56 7.04
C THR A 72 -3.08 3.16 7.49
N PRO A 73 -3.16 4.48 7.67
CA PRO A 73 -4.39 5.17 8.05
C PRO A 73 -5.36 5.27 6.87
N VAL A 74 -6.56 5.69 7.16
CA VAL A 74 -7.58 6.05 6.15
C VAL A 74 -7.01 7.13 5.22
N PHE A 75 -7.14 6.92 3.91
CA PHE A 75 -6.57 7.76 2.85
C PHE A 75 -5.03 7.79 2.84
N ALA A 76 -4.37 6.86 3.52
CA ALA A 76 -2.92 6.61 3.44
C ALA A 76 -2.07 7.90 3.48
N HIS A 77 -1.31 8.18 2.41
CA HIS A 77 -0.39 9.31 2.33
C HIS A 77 -1.02 10.72 2.41
N VAL A 78 -2.35 10.84 2.42
CA VAL A 78 -3.00 12.14 2.75
C VAL A 78 -2.62 12.59 4.16
N ILE A 79 -2.33 11.67 5.08
CA ILE A 79 -1.90 11.99 6.44
C ILE A 79 -0.52 12.66 6.46
N ASP A 80 0.36 12.38 5.49
CA ASP A 80 1.66 13.05 5.35
C ASP A 80 1.47 14.55 5.04
N PHE A 81 0.44 14.90 4.25
CA PHE A 81 0.04 16.29 4.03
C PHE A 81 -0.53 16.96 5.31
N LEU A 82 -1.17 16.19 6.21
CA LEU A 82 -1.62 16.72 7.49
C LEU A 82 -0.45 17.10 8.40
N ASN A 83 0.61 16.30 8.39
CA ASN A 83 1.80 16.46 9.22
C ASN A 83 2.85 17.38 8.57
N GLU A 84 2.56 17.96 7.39
CA GLU A 84 3.51 18.73 6.57
C GLU A 84 4.75 17.90 6.12
N ASP A 85 4.64 16.57 6.14
CA ASP A 85 5.70 15.61 5.81
C ASP A 85 5.47 14.95 4.43
N HIS A 86 4.93 15.71 3.50
CA HIS A 86 4.58 15.25 2.15
C HIS A 86 5.80 14.97 1.24
N LEU A 87 7.02 15.18 1.74
CA LEU A 87 8.25 14.93 1.00
C LEU A 87 8.86 13.56 1.30
N THR A 88 8.77 13.09 2.53
CA THR A 88 9.38 11.83 2.97
C THR A 88 8.41 10.65 2.96
N GLN A 89 7.13 10.89 3.19
CA GLN A 89 6.06 9.87 3.21
C GLN A 89 6.31 8.71 4.21
N GLU A 90 7.05 8.97 5.30
CA GLU A 90 7.46 7.96 6.29
C GLU A 90 6.50 7.82 7.49
N SER A 91 5.45 8.65 7.57
CA SER A 91 4.55 8.72 8.75
C SER A 91 3.74 7.44 9.00
N THR A 92 3.69 6.50 8.05
CA THR A 92 2.85 5.29 8.12
C THR A 92 3.56 4.07 8.71
N GLU A 93 4.88 4.07 8.86
CA GLU A 93 5.67 2.87 9.20
C GLU A 93 5.84 2.63 10.71
N GLY A 94 5.95 3.69 11.52
CA GLY A 94 6.25 3.59 12.96
C GLY A 94 5.28 2.79 13.83
N PRO A 95 3.96 2.75 13.57
CA PRO A 95 2.99 2.06 14.42
C PRO A 95 2.83 0.56 14.18
N THR A 96 3.40 -0.03 13.09
CA THR A 96 3.18 -1.44 12.73
C THR A 96 3.55 -2.40 13.87
N ARG A 97 4.70 -2.21 14.50
CA ARG A 97 5.11 -3.01 15.68
C ARG A 97 4.05 -3.00 16.77
N LEU A 98 3.57 -1.82 17.14
CA LEU A 98 2.59 -1.65 18.21
C LEU A 98 1.27 -2.36 17.90
N LEU A 99 0.79 -2.26 16.65
CA LEU A 99 -0.43 -2.94 16.21
C LEU A 99 -0.29 -4.47 16.25
N ILE A 100 0.88 -4.99 15.86
CA ILE A 100 1.17 -6.43 15.97
C ILE A 100 1.17 -6.87 17.44
N GLU A 101 1.82 -6.10 18.32
CA GLU A 101 1.91 -6.40 19.75
C GLU A 101 0.56 -6.30 20.47
N GLN A 102 -0.34 -5.45 19.98
CA GLN A 102 -1.69 -5.27 20.53
C GLN A 102 -2.71 -6.29 20.00
N SER A 103 -2.48 -6.90 18.83
CA SER A 103 -3.42 -7.89 18.25
C SER A 103 -3.23 -9.27 18.90
N PRO A 104 -4.26 -9.79 19.61
CA PRO A 104 -4.19 -11.15 20.16
C PRO A 104 -4.02 -12.22 19.10
N GLU A 105 -4.68 -12.06 17.93
CA GLU A 105 -4.64 -13.00 16.81
C GLU A 105 -3.25 -13.05 16.19
N LEU A 106 -2.63 -11.89 15.92
CA LEU A 106 -1.28 -11.84 15.34
C LEU A 106 -0.25 -12.41 16.32
N ARG A 107 -0.35 -12.11 17.62
CA ARG A 107 0.54 -12.70 18.64
C ARG A 107 0.41 -14.22 18.72
N GLN A 108 -0.82 -14.76 18.61
CA GLN A 108 -1.04 -16.20 18.59
C GLN A 108 -0.40 -16.85 17.36
N LEU A 109 -0.60 -16.26 16.17
CA LEU A 109 0.00 -16.75 14.93
C LEU A 109 1.53 -16.68 14.95
N LEU A 110 2.12 -15.63 15.51
CA LEU A 110 3.57 -15.51 15.71
C LEU A 110 4.09 -16.66 16.59
N LYS A 111 3.42 -16.91 17.73
CA LYS A 111 3.79 -18.00 18.63
C LYS A 111 3.71 -19.37 17.95
N GLU A 112 2.66 -19.63 17.19
CA GLU A 112 2.45 -20.88 16.44
C GLU A 112 3.50 -21.08 15.33
N SER A 113 3.94 -19.98 14.71
CA SER A 113 4.95 -20.00 13.65
C SER A 113 6.39 -19.99 14.16
N GLY A 114 6.61 -19.77 15.46
CA GLY A 114 7.92 -19.62 16.04
C GLY A 114 8.65 -18.32 15.64
N LEU A 115 7.89 -17.31 15.19
CA LEU A 115 8.42 -16.02 14.76
C LEU A 115 8.30 -14.97 15.87
N SER A 116 9.24 -14.05 15.91
CA SER A 116 9.21 -12.88 16.78
C SER A 116 8.63 -11.65 16.07
N VAL A 117 8.10 -10.70 16.84
CA VAL A 117 7.64 -9.41 16.30
C VAL A 117 8.75 -8.70 15.51
N GLY A 118 10.00 -8.74 16.02
CA GLY A 118 11.14 -8.10 15.36
C GLY A 118 11.45 -8.63 13.96
N GLN A 119 11.07 -9.88 13.66
CA GLN A 119 11.26 -10.45 12.32
C GLN A 119 10.18 -10.04 11.32
N VAL A 120 9.05 -9.47 11.77
CA VAL A 120 7.90 -9.23 10.89
C VAL A 120 7.35 -7.80 10.95
N CYS A 121 7.84 -6.95 11.85
CA CYS A 121 7.30 -5.60 12.02
C CYS A 121 7.95 -4.56 11.09
N ASP A 122 9.03 -4.93 10.42
CA ASP A 122 9.76 -4.07 9.50
C ASP A 122 10.19 -4.90 8.28
N TYR A 123 9.62 -4.63 7.11
CA TYR A 123 9.91 -5.37 5.89
C TYR A 123 11.15 -4.85 5.16
N HIS A 124 11.64 -3.64 5.47
CA HIS A 124 12.87 -3.07 4.90
C HIS A 124 14.14 -3.85 5.25
N GLN A 125 14.11 -4.64 6.34
CA GLN A 125 15.21 -5.54 6.66
C GLN A 125 15.41 -6.68 5.63
N TYR A 126 14.49 -6.82 4.65
CA TYR A 126 14.45 -7.87 3.65
C TYR A 126 14.52 -7.29 2.24
N PRO A 127 15.68 -7.32 1.57
CA PRO A 127 15.89 -6.62 0.29
C PRO A 127 14.94 -7.06 -0.85
N ILE A 128 14.39 -8.30 -0.81
CA ILE A 128 13.38 -8.72 -1.79
C ILE A 128 12.00 -8.12 -1.48
N ALA A 129 11.67 -7.90 -0.20
CA ALA A 129 10.40 -7.31 0.18
C ALA A 129 10.39 -5.81 -0.14
N ASP A 130 11.38 -5.07 0.39
CA ASP A 130 11.66 -3.69 0.01
C ASP A 130 13.16 -3.36 0.04
N ASN A 131 13.56 -2.33 -0.70
CA ASN A 131 14.95 -1.88 -0.86
C ASN A 131 14.97 -0.42 -1.34
N ASP A 132 16.17 0.17 -1.43
CA ASP A 132 16.33 1.55 -1.89
C ASP A 132 16.06 1.69 -3.39
N SER A 133 15.38 2.77 -3.77
CA SER A 133 15.22 3.14 -5.19
C SER A 133 16.60 3.46 -5.80
N PRO A 134 16.90 3.02 -7.03
CA PRO A 134 15.97 2.50 -8.06
C PRO A 134 15.86 0.96 -8.14
N GLN A 135 16.34 0.24 -7.16
CA GLN A 135 16.27 -1.23 -7.15
C GLN A 135 14.82 -1.72 -7.14
N LEU A 136 14.58 -2.93 -7.67
CA LEU A 136 13.24 -3.51 -7.73
C LEU A 136 12.96 -4.35 -6.49
N SER A 137 11.91 -3.98 -5.74
CA SER A 137 11.37 -4.75 -4.62
C SER A 137 10.04 -5.41 -4.98
N ALA A 138 9.59 -6.35 -4.15
CA ALA A 138 8.26 -6.97 -4.28
C ALA A 138 7.15 -5.94 -4.13
N ASP A 139 7.31 -4.97 -3.24
CA ASP A 139 6.38 -3.85 -3.03
C ASP A 139 6.21 -3.02 -4.31
N ARG A 140 7.34 -2.50 -4.86
CA ARG A 140 7.32 -1.72 -6.11
C ARG A 140 6.82 -2.51 -7.30
N LEU A 141 7.15 -3.79 -7.38
CA LEU A 141 6.66 -4.68 -8.42
C LEU A 141 5.14 -4.83 -8.34
N GLU A 142 4.62 -5.11 -7.13
CA GLU A 142 3.21 -5.36 -6.91
C GLU A 142 2.36 -4.15 -7.28
N TYR A 143 2.62 -2.96 -6.70
CA TYR A 143 1.79 -1.80 -7.01
C TYR A 143 1.96 -1.31 -8.46
N THR A 144 3.12 -1.52 -9.09
CA THR A 144 3.30 -1.15 -10.50
C THR A 144 2.44 -2.03 -11.41
N LEU A 145 2.44 -3.35 -11.20
CA LEU A 145 1.62 -4.28 -11.98
C LEU A 145 0.13 -4.15 -11.64
N GLY A 146 -0.21 -3.96 -10.36
CA GLY A 146 -1.57 -3.74 -9.88
C GLY A 146 -2.20 -2.49 -10.49
N ASN A 147 -1.49 -1.38 -10.46
CA ASN A 147 -1.92 -0.12 -11.07
C ASN A 147 -2.02 -0.21 -12.60
N ALA A 148 -1.09 -0.91 -13.25
CA ALA A 148 -1.18 -1.13 -14.69
C ALA A 148 -2.44 -1.92 -15.07
N LEU A 149 -2.84 -2.88 -14.24
CA LEU A 149 -4.09 -3.63 -14.42
C LEU A 149 -5.32 -2.78 -14.09
N ALA A 150 -5.29 -2.04 -12.98
CA ALA A 150 -6.44 -1.34 -12.43
C ALA A 150 -6.87 -0.14 -13.28
N PHE A 151 -5.96 0.75 -13.66
CA PHE A 151 -6.31 1.98 -14.37
C PHE A 151 -5.61 2.19 -15.71
N GLN A 152 -4.58 1.43 -16.06
CA GLN A 152 -4.01 1.49 -17.40
C GLN A 152 -4.67 0.47 -18.35
N ALA A 153 -5.58 -0.38 -17.85
CA ALA A 153 -6.19 -1.48 -18.59
C ALA A 153 -5.16 -2.34 -19.36
N TYR A 154 -3.96 -2.49 -18.76
CA TYR A 154 -2.88 -3.21 -19.40
C TYR A 154 -3.19 -4.72 -19.49
N PRO A 155 -2.92 -5.39 -20.64
CA PRO A 155 -3.31 -6.78 -20.84
C PRO A 155 -2.68 -7.72 -19.81
N LEU A 156 -3.49 -8.56 -19.17
CA LEU A 156 -3.05 -9.47 -18.11
C LEU A 156 -1.98 -10.48 -18.56
N ASP A 157 -2.06 -10.96 -19.80
CA ASP A 157 -1.06 -11.85 -20.40
C ASP A 157 0.32 -11.17 -20.52
N ARG A 158 0.34 -9.87 -20.81
CA ARG A 158 1.56 -9.07 -20.83
C ARG A 158 2.15 -8.90 -19.43
N LEU A 159 1.30 -8.62 -18.41
CA LEU A 159 1.74 -8.53 -17.01
C LEU A 159 2.31 -9.88 -16.54
N ARG A 160 1.65 -10.98 -16.86
CA ARG A 160 2.18 -12.33 -16.58
C ARG A 160 3.54 -12.59 -17.24
N ALA A 161 3.73 -12.11 -18.47
CA ALA A 161 5.00 -12.27 -19.18
C ALA A 161 6.11 -11.40 -18.57
N ILE A 162 5.80 -10.20 -18.06
CA ILE A 162 6.73 -9.36 -17.28
C ILE A 162 7.13 -10.10 -16.00
N TYR A 163 6.16 -10.60 -15.24
CA TYR A 163 6.39 -11.33 -13.99
C TYR A 163 7.22 -12.61 -14.19
N ALA A 164 6.92 -13.39 -15.23
CA ALA A 164 7.64 -14.64 -15.53
C ALA A 164 9.10 -14.43 -15.98
N ASP A 165 9.47 -13.19 -16.35
CA ASP A 165 10.85 -12.85 -16.76
C ASP A 165 11.76 -12.52 -15.57
N LEU A 166 11.19 -12.41 -14.35
CA LEU A 166 11.93 -12.05 -13.13
C LEU A 166 12.72 -13.23 -12.57
N ILE A 167 13.86 -12.90 -11.98
CA ILE A 167 14.69 -13.80 -11.15
C ILE A 167 15.25 -13.03 -9.96
N VAL A 168 15.75 -13.76 -8.98
CA VAL A 168 16.63 -13.20 -7.95
C VAL A 168 18.07 -13.25 -8.45
N ALA A 169 18.76 -12.13 -8.42
CA ALA A 169 20.21 -12.01 -8.60
C ALA A 169 20.84 -11.40 -7.36
N HIS A 170 22.14 -11.14 -7.39
CA HIS A 170 22.83 -10.44 -6.30
C HIS A 170 23.57 -9.23 -6.90
N ASP A 171 23.50 -8.12 -6.18
CA ASP A 171 24.23 -6.90 -6.53
C ASP A 171 25.74 -7.02 -6.23
N GLU A 172 26.50 -5.94 -6.45
CA GLU A 172 27.95 -5.88 -6.16
C GLU A 172 28.31 -6.04 -4.68
N HIS A 173 27.34 -5.87 -3.77
CA HIS A 173 27.49 -6.07 -2.33
C HIS A 173 27.03 -7.44 -1.85
N GLY A 174 26.56 -8.30 -2.78
CA GLY A 174 26.05 -9.63 -2.50
C GLY A 174 24.62 -9.62 -1.93
N GLN A 175 23.89 -8.51 -2.02
CA GLN A 175 22.50 -8.44 -1.58
C GLN A 175 21.57 -8.99 -2.66
N PRO A 176 20.53 -9.77 -2.30
CA PRO A 176 19.57 -10.29 -3.26
C PRO A 176 18.68 -9.15 -3.80
N GLU A 177 18.45 -9.18 -5.12
CA GLU A 177 17.61 -8.19 -5.83
C GLU A 177 16.76 -8.91 -6.88
N LEU A 178 15.53 -8.40 -7.10
CA LEU A 178 14.68 -8.82 -8.22
C LEU A 178 15.18 -8.15 -9.50
N VAL A 179 15.49 -8.96 -10.53
CA VAL A 179 15.96 -8.47 -11.82
C VAL A 179 15.24 -9.15 -12.98
N PHE A 180 15.21 -8.47 -14.12
CA PHE A 180 14.68 -9.04 -15.36
C PHE A 180 15.75 -9.80 -16.11
N ARG A 181 15.42 -10.97 -16.67
CA ARG A 181 16.30 -11.73 -17.56
C ARG A 181 16.49 -11.02 -18.89
N SER A 182 15.49 -10.28 -19.37
CA SER A 182 15.51 -9.64 -20.67
C SER A 182 15.31 -8.12 -20.59
N PHE A 183 16.15 -7.38 -21.32
CA PHE A 183 16.03 -5.92 -21.45
C PHE A 183 14.65 -5.48 -21.98
N GLY A 184 14.04 -6.28 -22.86
CA GLY A 184 12.71 -5.98 -23.40
C GLY A 184 11.65 -5.90 -22.32
N ARG A 185 11.64 -6.82 -21.35
CA ARG A 185 10.70 -6.84 -20.22
C ARG A 185 11.02 -5.77 -19.17
N ALA A 186 12.30 -5.57 -18.89
CA ALA A 186 12.72 -4.45 -18.02
C ALA A 186 12.22 -3.12 -18.55
N ARG A 187 12.41 -2.85 -19.84
CA ARG A 187 11.95 -1.61 -20.49
C ARG A 187 10.41 -1.50 -20.49
N GLU A 188 9.68 -2.60 -20.68
CA GLU A 188 8.23 -2.64 -20.63
C GLU A 188 7.73 -2.28 -19.23
N PHE A 189 8.28 -2.90 -18.19
CA PHE A 189 7.98 -2.60 -16.80
C PHE A 189 8.31 -1.14 -16.44
N ALA A 190 9.50 -0.65 -16.80
CA ALA A 190 9.91 0.72 -16.54
C ALA A 190 8.94 1.76 -17.14
N ARG A 191 8.32 1.46 -18.30
CA ARG A 191 7.28 2.34 -18.88
C ARG A 191 6.01 2.36 -18.04
N LEU A 192 5.59 1.23 -17.48
CA LEU A 192 4.44 1.17 -16.58
C LEU A 192 4.72 1.96 -15.29
N ALA A 193 5.91 1.79 -14.71
CA ALA A 193 6.33 2.56 -13.54
C ALA A 193 6.40 4.06 -13.82
N LEU A 194 6.90 4.47 -14.99
CA LEU A 194 6.94 5.87 -15.40
C LEU A 194 5.55 6.50 -15.51
N ILE A 195 4.57 5.75 -16.03
CA ILE A 195 3.17 6.20 -16.10
C ILE A 195 2.61 6.43 -14.70
N ASN A 196 2.85 5.50 -13.76
CA ASN A 196 2.46 5.68 -12.37
C ASN A 196 3.11 6.92 -11.75
N SER A 197 4.43 7.12 -11.97
CA SER A 197 5.16 8.29 -11.47
C SER A 197 4.56 9.60 -12.00
N TRP A 198 4.15 9.66 -13.25
CA TRP A 198 3.49 10.85 -13.81
C TRP A 198 2.15 11.13 -13.15
N ILE A 199 1.38 10.08 -12.82
CA ILE A 199 0.10 10.23 -12.11
C ILE A 199 0.36 10.83 -10.73
N TYR A 200 1.30 10.27 -9.98
CA TYR A 200 1.59 10.69 -8.58
C TYR A 200 2.14 12.11 -8.45
N VAL A 201 2.74 12.67 -9.52
CA VAL A 201 3.24 14.05 -9.53
C VAL A 201 2.32 15.01 -10.29
N ALA A 202 1.20 14.53 -10.85
CA ALA A 202 0.25 15.37 -11.56
C ALA A 202 -0.40 16.41 -10.63
N ASP A 203 -0.66 17.60 -11.16
CA ASP A 203 -1.28 18.68 -10.39
C ASP A 203 -2.64 18.27 -9.81
N GLU A 204 -3.44 17.50 -10.57
CA GLU A 204 -4.73 16.99 -10.15
C GLU A 204 -4.62 16.05 -8.95
N ASP A 205 -3.64 15.14 -8.99
CA ASP A 205 -3.37 14.21 -7.91
C ASP A 205 -2.98 14.95 -6.63
N ARG A 206 -1.94 15.79 -6.73
CA ARG A 206 -1.43 16.57 -5.60
C ARG A 206 -2.48 17.54 -5.04
N TYR A 207 -3.24 18.18 -5.91
CA TYR A 207 -4.33 19.07 -5.50
C TYR A 207 -5.44 18.31 -4.76
N ALA A 208 -5.87 17.16 -5.27
CA ALA A 208 -6.91 16.36 -4.62
C ALA A 208 -6.46 15.85 -3.24
N MET A 209 -5.23 15.36 -3.12
CA MET A 209 -4.65 14.96 -1.82
C MET A 209 -4.60 16.14 -0.84
N GLN A 210 -4.15 17.33 -1.27
CA GLN A 210 -4.12 18.52 -0.44
C GLN A 210 -5.53 18.93 0.01
N ARG A 211 -6.51 18.91 -0.90
CA ARG A 211 -7.92 19.24 -0.58
C ARG A 211 -8.49 18.26 0.46
N LEU A 212 -8.22 16.97 0.32
CA LEU A 212 -8.65 15.97 1.28
C LEU A 212 -7.96 16.17 2.64
N ALA A 213 -6.67 16.47 2.66
CA ALA A 213 -5.93 16.79 3.88
C ALA A 213 -6.52 18.01 4.60
N ASP A 214 -6.84 19.07 3.85
CA ASP A 214 -7.45 20.28 4.42
C ASP A 214 -8.84 20.00 5.00
N LEU A 215 -9.64 19.16 4.34
CA LEU A 215 -10.93 18.72 4.84
C LEU A 215 -10.78 17.92 6.14
N ILE A 216 -9.88 16.93 6.18
CA ILE A 216 -9.63 16.12 7.38
C ILE A 216 -9.12 17.01 8.52
N ARG A 217 -8.15 17.90 8.28
CA ARG A 217 -7.62 18.86 9.27
C ARG A 217 -8.75 19.72 9.86
N SER A 218 -9.61 20.24 9.00
CA SER A 218 -10.78 21.03 9.42
C SER A 218 -11.77 20.21 10.25
N ALA A 219 -12.03 18.96 9.86
CA ALA A 219 -12.92 18.05 10.58
C ALA A 219 -12.35 17.66 11.96
N LEU A 220 -11.05 17.41 12.07
CA LEU A 220 -10.35 17.17 13.34
C LEU A 220 -10.45 18.40 14.26
N HIS A 221 -10.17 19.59 13.73
CA HIS A 221 -10.27 20.85 14.50
C HIS A 221 -11.69 21.10 15.03
N ARG A 222 -12.71 20.79 14.24
CA ARG A 222 -14.13 20.90 14.65
C ARG A 222 -14.62 19.70 15.47
N ARG A 223 -13.78 18.71 15.73
CA ARG A 223 -14.12 17.47 16.44
C ARG A 223 -15.23 16.64 15.77
N VAL A 224 -15.36 16.74 14.46
CA VAL A 224 -16.16 15.85 13.62
C VAL A 224 -15.47 14.50 13.48
N LEU A 225 -14.13 14.52 13.40
CA LEU A 225 -13.25 13.35 13.43
C LEU A 225 -12.31 13.42 14.63
N THR A 226 -11.82 12.26 15.04
CA THR A 226 -10.71 12.08 15.98
C THR A 226 -9.54 11.39 15.27
N LEU A 227 -8.36 11.36 15.90
CA LEU A 227 -7.21 10.64 15.34
C LEU A 227 -7.46 9.11 15.27
N GLU A 228 -8.23 8.57 16.22
CA GLU A 228 -8.63 7.17 16.22
C GLU A 228 -9.50 6.82 15.01
N ASP A 229 -10.32 7.77 14.53
CA ASP A 229 -11.12 7.56 13.33
C ASP A 229 -10.26 7.29 12.09
N LEU A 230 -9.08 7.90 12.02
CA LEU A 230 -8.15 7.68 10.91
C LEU A 230 -7.57 6.26 10.87
N MET A 231 -7.69 5.51 11.96
CA MET A 231 -7.29 4.10 12.05
C MET A 231 -8.47 3.13 11.86
N THR A 232 -9.63 3.63 11.41
CA THR A 232 -10.82 2.81 11.13
C THR A 232 -10.90 2.41 9.64
N SER A 233 -11.91 2.86 8.90
CA SER A 233 -12.08 2.60 7.48
C SER A 233 -12.57 3.83 6.72
N GLU A 234 -12.29 3.90 5.41
CA GLU A 234 -12.72 5.02 4.57
C GLU A 234 -14.23 5.23 4.59
N PRO A 235 -15.08 4.18 4.47
CA PRO A 235 -16.53 4.34 4.56
C PRO A 235 -16.99 4.95 5.89
N GLN A 236 -16.36 4.59 7.01
CA GLN A 236 -16.72 5.14 8.32
C GLN A 236 -16.36 6.63 8.44
N VAL A 237 -15.17 7.01 8.01
CA VAL A 237 -14.73 8.41 8.00
C VAL A 237 -15.60 9.24 7.06
N ILE A 238 -15.85 8.76 5.86
CA ILE A 238 -16.73 9.43 4.88
C ILE A 238 -18.14 9.63 5.46
N ALA A 239 -18.69 8.60 6.12
CA ALA A 239 -20.01 8.70 6.76
C ALA A 239 -20.04 9.80 7.83
N LYS A 240 -19.01 9.91 8.67
CA LYS A 240 -18.89 10.99 9.67
C LYS A 240 -18.79 12.38 9.02
N LEU A 241 -17.95 12.52 8.00
CA LEU A 241 -17.82 13.78 7.25
C LEU A 241 -19.15 14.23 6.65
N LYS A 242 -19.94 13.31 6.10
CA LYS A 242 -21.26 13.60 5.48
C LYS A 242 -22.37 13.93 6.48
N GLN A 243 -22.19 13.64 7.76
CA GLN A 243 -23.17 14.00 8.79
C GLN A 243 -23.09 15.49 9.20
N GLU A 244 -21.99 16.18 8.92
CA GLU A 244 -21.79 17.59 9.24
C GLU A 244 -21.82 18.42 7.95
N ALA A 245 -22.76 19.37 7.85
CA ALA A 245 -23.04 20.08 6.60
C ALA A 245 -21.82 20.76 5.92
N PRO A 246 -20.94 21.49 6.64
CA PRO A 246 -19.72 22.04 6.06
C PRO A 246 -18.75 20.98 5.51
N SER A 247 -18.57 19.85 6.22
CA SER A 247 -17.72 18.76 5.75
C SER A 247 -18.31 18.04 4.55
N ALA A 248 -19.64 17.81 4.54
CA ALA A 248 -20.35 17.21 3.41
C ALA A 248 -20.22 18.07 2.16
N GLN A 249 -20.40 19.38 2.26
CA GLN A 249 -20.23 20.30 1.15
C GLN A 249 -18.78 20.30 0.61
N ALA A 250 -17.80 20.26 1.50
CA ALA A 250 -16.38 20.22 1.11
C ALA A 250 -15.97 18.89 0.48
N TRP A 251 -16.60 17.77 0.91
CA TRP A 251 -16.41 16.45 0.30
C TRP A 251 -16.98 16.35 -1.12
N ASP A 252 -18.15 16.96 -1.36
CA ASP A 252 -18.84 16.89 -2.65
C ASP A 252 -18.30 17.91 -3.68
N ALA A 253 -17.45 18.86 -3.26
CA ALA A 253 -16.86 19.90 -4.10
C ALA A 253 -15.66 19.41 -4.92
#